data_d778aada62ff364571754968cc861db3
#
_entry.id   d778aada62ff364571754968cc861db3
#
_cell.length_a   1.000
_cell.length_b   1.000
_cell.length_c   1.000
_cell.angle_alpha   90.00
_cell.angle_beta   90.00
_cell.angle_gamma   90.00
#
_symmetry.space_group_name_H-M   'P 1'
#
loop_
_entity.id
_entity.type
_entity.pdbx_description
1 polymer ?
#
loop_
_entity_poly.entity_id
_entity_poly.type
_entity_poly.pdbx_seq_one_letter_code
_entity_poly.pdbx_strand_id
1 'polypeptide(L)'
;MYRAVDNAGHSGDFLLTAQRDRKAALRFLRKAIDQSGLPEKITIDKSGANTAAVESYHVEQESGIELRVAGLGPQVKYLNNIVEQDHRAIKRLTRPMLGFKSFWSAVITLTGIELMHMIRKGQLKDAAQARPAQQFYSLAT
;
A
#
# COMPACT_ATOMS: atom_id res chain seq x y z
N MET A 1 -7.58 -1.03 -6.04
CA MET A 1 -6.77 -0.44 -4.95
C MET A 1 -5.31 -0.82 -5.15
N TYR A 2 -4.42 0.14 -5.04
CA TYR A 2 -2.98 -0.07 -4.98
C TYR A 2 -2.51 -0.03 -3.53
N ARG A 3 -1.46 -0.75 -3.19
CA ARG A 3 -0.89 -0.81 -1.85
C ARG A 3 0.62 -1.01 -1.93
N ALA A 4 1.36 -0.27 -1.12
CA ALA A 4 2.78 -0.44 -0.89
C ALA A 4 3.02 -0.93 0.55
N VAL A 5 3.86 -1.94 0.67
CA VAL A 5 4.25 -2.54 1.96
C VAL A 5 5.76 -2.68 1.95
N ASP A 6 6.41 -2.35 3.05
CA ASP A 6 7.84 -2.56 3.19
C ASP A 6 8.18 -4.04 3.49
N ASN A 7 9.46 -4.37 3.53
CA ASN A 7 9.93 -5.73 3.81
C ASN A 7 9.67 -6.19 5.25
N ALA A 8 9.34 -5.27 6.17
CA ALA A 8 8.91 -5.56 7.54
C ALA A 8 7.38 -5.76 7.65
N GLY A 9 6.64 -5.55 6.57
CA GLY A 9 5.19 -5.67 6.54
C GLY A 9 4.44 -4.41 6.97
N HIS A 10 5.12 -3.26 7.12
CA HIS A 10 4.45 -2.00 7.40
C HIS A 10 3.79 -1.44 6.14
N SER A 11 2.60 -0.88 6.31
CA SER A 11 1.91 -0.20 5.21
C SER A 11 2.61 1.14 4.93
N GLY A 12 3.21 1.27 3.74
CA GLY A 12 3.81 2.52 3.30
C GLY A 12 2.76 3.48 2.77
N ASP A 13 1.93 3.03 1.85
CA ASP A 13 0.83 3.82 1.29
C ASP A 13 -0.23 2.95 0.63
N PHE A 14 -1.40 3.52 0.38
CA PHE A 14 -2.45 2.91 -0.43
C PHE A 14 -3.21 3.96 -1.25
N LEU A 15 -3.79 3.53 -2.36
CA LEU A 15 -4.61 4.37 -3.23
C LEU A 15 -5.79 3.57 -3.78
N LEU A 16 -7.01 4.07 -3.55
CA LEU A 16 -8.20 3.58 -4.22
C LEU A 16 -8.43 4.38 -5.50
N THR A 17 -8.59 3.68 -6.63
CA THR A 17 -8.89 4.29 -7.93
C THR A 17 -10.07 3.59 -8.58
N ALA A 18 -10.84 4.32 -9.39
CA ALA A 18 -11.93 3.75 -10.15
C ALA A 18 -11.45 2.75 -11.21
N GLN A 19 -10.29 3.02 -11.82
CA GLN A 19 -9.65 2.15 -12.82
C GLN A 19 -8.21 1.82 -12.44
N ARG A 20 -7.75 0.65 -12.87
CA ARG A 20 -6.36 0.20 -12.71
C ARG A 20 -5.65 0.34 -14.04
N ASP A 21 -5.09 1.50 -14.29
CA ASP A 21 -4.32 1.81 -15.49
C ASP A 21 -2.90 2.32 -15.15
N ARG A 22 -2.08 2.53 -16.19
CA ARG A 22 -0.71 3.05 -16.03
C ARG A 22 -0.67 4.39 -15.31
N LYS A 23 -1.61 5.30 -15.60
CA LYS A 23 -1.66 6.63 -14.99
C LYS A 23 -1.93 6.55 -13.48
N ALA A 24 -2.88 5.70 -13.09
CA ALA A 24 -3.19 5.46 -11.68
C ALA A 24 -2.01 4.79 -10.95
N ALA A 25 -1.35 3.82 -11.58
CA ALA A 25 -0.17 3.16 -11.03
C ALA A 25 1.00 4.14 -10.87
N LEU A 26 1.27 5.00 -11.85
CA LEU A 26 2.34 6.01 -11.78
C LEU A 26 2.04 7.07 -10.70
N ARG A 27 0.79 7.52 -10.59
CA ARG A 27 0.36 8.45 -9.54
C ARG A 27 0.55 7.84 -8.15
N PHE A 28 0.20 6.58 -7.98
CA PHE A 28 0.41 5.86 -6.73
C PHE A 28 1.90 5.73 -6.41
N LEU A 29 2.72 5.34 -7.38
CA LEU A 29 4.17 5.20 -7.22
C LEU A 29 4.81 6.52 -6.77
N ARG A 30 4.49 7.62 -7.43
CA ARG A 30 4.98 8.96 -7.04
C ARG A 30 4.58 9.32 -5.61
N LYS A 31 3.31 9.12 -5.27
CA LYS A 31 2.80 9.39 -3.93
C LYS A 31 3.54 8.56 -2.86
N ALA A 32 3.74 7.28 -3.11
CA ALA A 32 4.45 6.39 -2.18
C ALA A 32 5.92 6.80 -2.00
N ILE A 33 6.60 7.19 -3.07
CA ILE A 33 7.99 7.67 -3.03
C ILE A 33 8.09 9.02 -2.32
N ASP A 34 7.17 9.95 -2.57
CA ASP A 34 7.15 11.26 -1.90
C ASP A 34 6.98 11.12 -0.38
N GLN A 35 6.21 10.15 0.07
CA GLN A 35 5.97 9.92 1.50
C GLN A 35 7.05 9.07 2.19
N SER A 36 7.59 8.08 1.50
CA SER A 36 8.47 7.07 2.10
C SER A 36 9.92 7.18 1.66
N GLY A 37 10.23 8.05 0.70
CA GLY A 37 11.54 8.18 0.08
C GLY A 37 11.73 7.23 -1.11
N LEU A 38 12.82 7.45 -1.87
CA LEU A 38 13.17 6.65 -3.05
C LEU A 38 13.67 5.26 -2.60
N PRO A 39 13.01 4.16 -2.96
CA PRO A 39 13.48 2.83 -2.60
C PRO A 39 14.61 2.38 -3.54
N GLU A 40 15.52 1.55 -3.04
CA GLU A 40 16.51 0.88 -3.88
C GLU A 40 15.86 -0.16 -4.79
N LYS A 41 14.83 -0.84 -4.29
CA LYS A 41 14.16 -1.98 -4.96
C LYS A 41 12.66 -1.91 -4.80
N ILE A 42 11.94 -2.18 -5.88
CA ILE A 42 10.48 -2.33 -5.89
C ILE A 42 10.13 -3.72 -6.40
N THR A 43 9.31 -4.44 -5.65
CA THR A 43 8.71 -5.69 -6.10
C THR A 43 7.25 -5.44 -6.49
N ILE A 44 6.90 -5.82 -7.72
CA ILE A 44 5.53 -5.70 -8.25
C ILE A 44 4.97 -7.07 -8.64
N ASP A 45 3.65 -7.15 -8.72
CA ASP A 45 2.98 -8.28 -9.36
C ASP A 45 3.20 -8.25 -10.90
N LYS A 46 2.74 -9.29 -11.60
CA LYS A 46 2.82 -9.38 -13.07
C LYS A 46 1.87 -8.41 -13.79
N SER A 47 1.40 -7.36 -13.14
CA SER A 47 0.51 -6.37 -13.75
C SER A 47 1.28 -5.49 -14.75
N GLY A 48 0.86 -5.48 -15.99
CA GLY A 48 1.45 -4.63 -17.03
C GLY A 48 1.36 -3.13 -16.70
N ALA A 49 0.32 -2.70 -16.00
CA ALA A 49 0.16 -1.32 -15.55
C ALA A 49 1.24 -0.91 -14.54
N ASN A 50 1.59 -1.79 -13.60
CA ASN A 50 2.64 -1.53 -12.62
C ASN A 50 4.02 -1.50 -13.28
N THR A 51 4.32 -2.45 -14.16
CA THR A 51 5.57 -2.47 -14.95
C THR A 51 5.74 -1.18 -15.73
N ALA A 52 4.74 -0.80 -16.53
CA ALA A 52 4.76 0.42 -17.33
C ALA A 52 4.86 1.70 -16.48
N ALA A 53 4.31 1.72 -15.27
CA ALA A 53 4.43 2.85 -14.36
C ALA A 53 5.86 3.02 -13.82
N VAL A 54 6.52 1.93 -13.42
CA VAL A 54 7.90 1.97 -12.94
C VAL A 54 8.86 2.35 -14.08
N GLU A 55 8.68 1.79 -15.28
CA GLU A 55 9.45 2.17 -16.46
C GLU A 55 9.29 3.66 -16.79
N SER A 56 8.06 4.19 -16.75
CA SER A 56 7.81 5.63 -16.96
C SER A 56 8.49 6.48 -15.91
N TYR A 57 8.46 6.06 -14.64
CA TYR A 57 9.14 6.77 -13.57
C TYR A 57 10.66 6.77 -13.73
N HIS A 58 11.24 5.65 -14.17
CA HIS A 58 12.67 5.56 -14.49
C HIS A 58 13.09 6.57 -15.57
N VAL A 59 12.32 6.66 -16.64
CA VAL A 59 12.61 7.59 -17.76
C VAL A 59 12.49 9.04 -17.31
N GLU A 60 11.49 9.37 -16.49
CA GLU A 60 11.22 10.74 -16.05
C GLU A 60 12.22 11.25 -14.99
N GLN A 61 12.69 10.39 -14.11
CA GLN A 61 13.49 10.78 -12.93
C GLN A 61 14.91 10.24 -12.94
N GLU A 62 15.33 9.52 -13.99
CA GLU A 62 16.61 8.81 -14.06
C GLU A 62 16.89 7.98 -12.80
N SER A 63 15.84 7.38 -12.24
CA SER A 63 15.90 6.67 -10.97
C SER A 63 16.66 5.35 -11.10
N GLY A 64 17.52 5.05 -10.12
CA GLY A 64 18.24 3.78 -10.03
C GLY A 64 17.47 2.65 -9.35
N ILE A 65 16.15 2.67 -9.37
CA ILE A 65 15.31 1.67 -8.69
C ILE A 65 15.44 0.31 -9.39
N GLU A 66 15.82 -0.73 -8.64
CA GLU A 66 15.80 -2.11 -9.14
C GLU A 66 14.37 -2.65 -9.17
N LEU A 67 13.86 -2.94 -10.36
CA LEU A 67 12.53 -3.53 -10.54
C LEU A 67 12.59 -5.05 -10.42
N ARG A 68 11.77 -5.62 -9.55
CA ARG A 68 11.57 -7.06 -9.39
C ARG A 68 10.11 -7.43 -9.67
N VAL A 69 9.92 -8.45 -10.51
CA VAL A 69 8.58 -8.97 -10.83
C VAL A 69 8.31 -10.25 -10.06
N ALA A 70 7.16 -10.33 -9.40
CA ALA A 70 6.76 -11.50 -8.63
C ALA A 70 6.77 -12.79 -9.48
N GLY A 71 7.31 -13.86 -8.92
CA GLY A 71 7.36 -15.17 -9.57
C GLY A 71 8.69 -15.52 -10.25
N LEU A 72 9.71 -14.64 -10.21
CA LEU A 72 11.03 -14.89 -10.78
C LEU A 72 12.11 -15.24 -9.74
N GLY A 73 11.74 -15.78 -8.58
CA GLY A 73 12.69 -16.26 -7.57
C GLY A 73 12.09 -16.43 -6.17
N PRO A 74 12.75 -17.16 -5.26
CA PRO A 74 12.23 -17.50 -3.94
C PRO A 74 12.06 -16.27 -3.02
N GLN A 75 12.95 -15.29 -3.09
CA GLN A 75 12.86 -14.05 -2.31
C GLN A 75 11.64 -13.20 -2.72
N VAL A 76 11.33 -13.18 -4.01
CA VAL A 76 10.19 -12.44 -4.57
C VAL A 76 8.86 -13.07 -4.14
N LYS A 77 8.83 -14.40 -4.00
CA LYS A 77 7.64 -15.12 -3.49
C LYS A 77 7.34 -14.73 -2.04
N TYR A 78 8.37 -14.61 -1.21
CA TYR A 78 8.21 -14.19 0.19
C TYR A 78 7.65 -12.76 0.30
N LEU A 79 8.20 -11.81 -0.44
CA LEU A 79 7.72 -10.42 -0.45
C LEU A 79 6.28 -10.30 -0.95
N ASN A 80 5.91 -11.09 -1.96
CA ASN A 80 4.52 -11.14 -2.43
C ASN A 80 3.57 -11.68 -1.35
N ASN A 81 4.00 -12.66 -0.55
CA ASN A 81 3.20 -13.18 0.56
C ASN A 81 2.93 -12.11 1.63
N ILE A 82 3.88 -11.21 1.90
CA ILE A 82 3.68 -10.12 2.86
C ILE A 82 2.54 -9.20 2.38
N VAL A 83 2.59 -8.77 1.12
CA VAL A 83 1.54 -7.93 0.52
C VAL A 83 0.19 -8.65 0.50
N GLU A 84 0.18 -9.94 0.16
CA GLU A 84 -1.03 -10.77 0.15
C GLU A 84 -1.66 -10.92 1.53
N GLN A 85 -0.86 -11.12 2.57
CA GLN A 85 -1.36 -11.21 3.94
C GLN A 85 -1.98 -9.89 4.39
N ASP A 86 -1.37 -8.78 4.03
CA ASP A 86 -1.87 -7.45 4.33
C ASP A 86 -3.22 -7.19 3.61
N HIS A 87 -3.31 -7.54 2.33
CA HIS A 87 -4.57 -7.53 1.59
C HIS A 87 -5.66 -8.41 2.21
N ARG A 88 -5.31 -9.58 2.70
CA ARG A 88 -6.26 -10.49 3.37
C ARG A 88 -6.84 -9.89 4.64
N ALA A 89 -6.04 -9.21 5.43
CA ALA A 89 -6.50 -8.54 6.64
C ALA A 89 -7.61 -7.54 6.33
N ILE A 90 -7.42 -6.72 5.30
CA ILE A 90 -8.42 -5.73 4.86
C ILE A 90 -9.65 -6.43 4.25
N LYS A 91 -9.46 -7.41 3.38
CA LYS A 91 -10.57 -8.17 2.76
C LYS A 91 -11.45 -8.86 3.80
N ARG A 92 -10.88 -9.36 4.89
CA ARG A 92 -11.62 -9.99 5.98
C ARG A 92 -12.63 -9.02 6.63
N LEU A 93 -12.27 -7.74 6.74
CA LEU A 93 -13.13 -6.70 7.29
C LEU A 93 -14.17 -6.20 6.27
N THR A 94 -13.81 -6.10 5.01
CA THR A 94 -14.68 -5.52 3.97
C THR A 94 -15.64 -6.52 3.34
N ARG A 95 -15.30 -7.80 3.33
CA ARG A 95 -16.12 -8.87 2.73
C ARG A 95 -17.55 -8.95 3.28
N PRO A 96 -17.78 -8.89 4.62
CA PRO A 96 -19.11 -8.88 5.18
C PRO A 96 -19.96 -7.66 4.84
N MET A 97 -19.33 -6.56 4.38
CA MET A 97 -20.03 -5.33 4.00
C MET A 97 -20.79 -5.45 2.65
N LEU A 98 -20.59 -6.53 1.90
CA LEU A 98 -21.25 -6.82 0.60
C LEU A 98 -21.08 -5.74 -0.46
N GLY A 99 -20.00 -4.95 -0.38
CA GLY A 99 -19.71 -3.86 -1.29
C GLY A 99 -19.96 -2.48 -0.68
N PHE A 100 -19.74 -1.45 -1.48
CA PHE A 100 -19.90 -0.05 -1.09
C PHE A 100 -20.94 0.64 -1.96
N LYS A 101 -21.76 1.51 -1.37
CA LYS A 101 -22.80 2.26 -2.08
C LYS A 101 -22.25 3.26 -3.11
N SER A 102 -21.06 3.77 -2.88
CA SER A 102 -20.39 4.73 -3.77
C SER A 102 -18.87 4.62 -3.66
N PHE A 103 -18.16 5.20 -4.64
CA PHE A 103 -16.70 5.31 -4.59
C PHE A 103 -16.23 6.07 -3.34
N TRP A 104 -16.89 7.15 -2.98
CA TRP A 104 -16.56 7.95 -1.80
C TRP A 104 -16.75 7.20 -0.49
N SER A 105 -17.84 6.45 -0.35
CA SER A 105 -18.02 5.60 0.84
C SER A 105 -16.94 4.52 0.94
N ALA A 106 -16.51 3.96 -0.17
CA ALA A 106 -15.39 3.04 -0.22
C ALA A 106 -14.07 3.71 0.22
N VAL A 107 -13.77 4.91 -0.29
CA VAL A 107 -12.57 5.67 0.09
C VAL A 107 -12.54 5.92 1.60
N ILE A 108 -13.62 6.47 2.17
CA ILE A 108 -13.70 6.80 3.61
C ILE A 108 -13.54 5.55 4.47
N THR A 109 -14.29 4.49 4.15
CA THR A 109 -14.26 3.24 4.92
C THR A 109 -12.88 2.58 4.87
N LEU A 110 -12.30 2.45 3.68
CA LEU A 110 -11.00 1.84 3.51
C LEU A 110 -9.90 2.66 4.17
N THR A 111 -9.96 3.99 4.11
CA THR A 111 -9.01 4.87 4.81
C THR A 111 -9.06 4.64 6.33
N GLY A 112 -10.25 4.54 6.90
CA GLY A 112 -10.42 4.24 8.32
C GLY A 112 -9.87 2.86 8.72
N ILE A 113 -10.14 1.84 7.90
CA ILE A 113 -9.63 0.48 8.11
C ILE A 113 -8.09 0.46 8.03
N GLU A 114 -7.50 1.13 7.04
CA GLU A 114 -6.05 1.24 6.88
C GLU A 114 -5.40 1.93 8.08
N LEU A 115 -5.97 3.04 8.53
CA LEU A 115 -5.49 3.75 9.71
C LEU A 115 -5.47 2.83 10.95
N MET A 116 -6.56 2.13 11.21
CA MET A 116 -6.62 1.18 12.33
C MET A 116 -5.64 0.01 12.15
N HIS A 117 -5.40 -0.42 10.93
CA HIS A 117 -4.43 -1.47 10.62
C HIS A 117 -3.00 -1.01 10.90
N MET A 118 -2.65 0.21 10.52
CA MET A 118 -1.36 0.84 10.82
C MET A 118 -1.15 1.03 12.32
N ILE A 119 -2.18 1.47 13.06
CA ILE A 119 -2.16 1.60 14.53
C ILE A 119 -1.86 0.24 15.17
N ARG A 120 -2.53 -0.83 14.73
CA ARG A 120 -2.29 -2.19 15.25
C ARG A 120 -0.88 -2.70 14.97
N LYS A 121 -0.25 -2.26 13.88
CA LYS A 121 1.13 -2.58 13.53
C LYS A 121 2.16 -1.72 14.30
N GLY A 122 1.71 -0.78 15.13
CA GLY A 122 2.60 0.10 15.89
C GLY A 122 3.33 1.14 15.04
N GLN A 123 2.74 1.55 13.91
CA GLN A 123 3.37 2.48 12.96
C GLN A 123 3.26 3.97 13.35
N LEU A 124 2.55 4.31 14.43
CA LEU A 124 2.50 5.69 14.93
C LEU A 124 3.73 6.01 15.78
N LYS A 125 4.37 7.15 15.49
CA LYS A 125 5.68 7.53 16.04
C LYS A 125 5.70 7.71 17.56
N ASP A 126 4.58 8.10 18.18
CA ASP A 126 4.53 8.45 19.62
C ASP A 126 3.76 7.44 20.48
N ALA A 127 3.50 6.25 19.94
CA ALA A 127 2.52 5.33 20.52
C ALA A 127 3.10 4.13 21.27
N ALA A 128 4.37 4.16 21.66
CA ALA A 128 5.14 2.99 22.11
C ALA A 128 4.53 2.20 23.29
N GLN A 129 3.51 2.73 24.00
CA GLN A 129 2.85 2.02 25.12
C GLN A 129 1.32 2.18 25.17
N ALA A 130 0.72 2.96 24.27
CA ALA A 130 -0.71 3.19 24.29
C ALA A 130 -1.49 2.09 23.57
N ARG A 131 -2.65 1.70 24.11
CA ARG A 131 -3.54 0.74 23.43
C ARG A 131 -4.04 1.33 22.10
N PRO A 132 -4.34 0.51 21.08
CA PRO A 132 -4.80 0.99 19.76
C PRO A 132 -5.97 1.99 19.83
N ALA A 133 -6.91 1.79 20.73
CA ALA A 133 -8.03 2.72 20.92
C ALA A 133 -7.55 4.09 21.44
N GLN A 134 -6.61 4.14 22.36
CA GLN A 134 -6.05 5.39 22.89
C GLN A 134 -5.27 6.15 21.81
N GLN A 135 -4.50 5.43 21.01
CA GLN A 135 -3.79 6.00 19.85
C GLN A 135 -4.76 6.61 18.83
N PHE A 136 -5.87 5.92 18.56
CA PHE A 136 -6.90 6.45 17.66
C PHE A 136 -7.52 7.74 18.21
N TYR A 137 -7.88 7.78 19.47
CA TYR A 137 -8.45 8.98 20.09
C TYR A 137 -7.47 10.15 20.15
N SER A 138 -6.16 9.90 20.32
CA SER A 138 -5.15 10.96 20.29
C SER A 138 -5.01 11.66 18.93
N LEU A 139 -5.39 11.00 17.85
CA LEU A 139 -5.41 11.62 16.51
C LEU A 139 -6.58 12.61 16.31
N ALA A 140 -7.61 12.53 17.15
CA ALA A 140 -8.79 13.39 17.10
C ALA A 140 -8.66 14.66 17.94
N THR A 141 -7.62 14.77 18.72
CA THR A 141 -7.30 15.94 19.57
C THR A 141 -6.18 16.75 19.02
#